data_525d0abed2bc5abc17fcd45cc51b63f8
#
_entry.id   525d0abed2bc5abc17fcd45cc51b63f8
#
_cell.length_a   1.000
_cell.length_b   1.000
_cell.length_c   1.000
_cell.angle_alpha   90.00
_cell.angle_beta   90.00
_cell.angle_gamma   90.00
#
_symmetry.space_group_name_H-M   'P 1'
#
loop_
_entity.id
_entity.type
_entity.pdbx_description
1 polymer ?
#
loop_
_entity_poly.entity_id
_entity_poly.type
_entity_poly.pdbx_seq_one_letter_code
_entity_poly.pdbx_strand_id
1 'polypeptide(L)'
;LSPQVIVRMYNKYSYPVQTPSYMPRVILVHQSSKHTREYHDWFQYVSLYHHSNGQDGYFYTDSTNTVVNTHDGRFATNWFEAGVFASRAHSSRQYYVKLYGKYCFNQDTMLNGMYGRWRFNFDLKFEWNVAKTLSSMGFRFFNEKESIVSNTLKFGVICGNVEKLNSADWRRVVLDYTLSFRPSFLQDVTLFCQYYWGEDYYNIYFNRILRVFRFGITAQSRFFVKEQKMVKK
;
A
#
# COMPACT_ATOMS: atom_id res chain seq x y z
N LEU A 1 -12.62 -7.91 -7.03
CA LEU A 1 -11.36 -8.37 -7.58
C LEU A 1 -10.44 -7.18 -7.80
N SER A 2 -9.20 -7.23 -7.32
CA SER A 2 -8.24 -6.12 -7.44
C SER A 2 -6.86 -6.69 -7.84
N PRO A 3 -6.55 -6.75 -9.13
CA PRO A 3 -5.22 -7.12 -9.58
C PRO A 3 -4.23 -5.98 -9.33
N GLN A 4 -3.03 -6.32 -8.85
CA GLN A 4 -1.92 -5.38 -8.75
C GLN A 4 -0.67 -6.00 -9.38
N VAL A 5 0.04 -5.21 -10.17
CA VAL A 5 1.33 -5.58 -10.75
C VAL A 5 2.33 -4.48 -10.42
N ILE A 6 3.50 -4.86 -9.91
CA ILE A 6 4.61 -3.92 -9.68
C ILE A 6 5.77 -4.34 -10.58
N VAL A 7 6.33 -3.37 -11.28
CA VAL A 7 7.52 -3.53 -12.12
C VAL A 7 8.57 -2.53 -11.65
N ARG A 8 9.80 -2.99 -11.49
CA ARG A 8 10.96 -2.12 -11.21
C ARG A 8 11.90 -2.11 -12.40
N MET A 9 12.35 -0.93 -12.74
CA MET A 9 13.37 -0.71 -13.75
C MET A 9 14.62 -0.12 -13.09
N TYR A 10 15.76 -0.61 -13.51
CA TYR A 10 17.06 -0.12 -13.05
C TYR A 10 17.88 0.39 -14.23
N ASN A 11 18.73 1.36 -13.98
CA ASN A 11 19.68 1.83 -14.97
C ASN A 11 20.82 0.80 -15.11
N LYS A 12 20.58 -0.24 -15.92
CA LYS A 12 21.53 -1.30 -16.22
C LYS A 12 21.59 -1.51 -17.72
N TYR A 13 22.78 -1.84 -18.22
CA TYR A 13 23.02 -2.11 -19.64
C TYR A 13 22.23 -3.32 -20.15
N SER A 14 22.12 -4.39 -19.34
CA SER A 14 21.33 -5.60 -19.65
C SER A 14 20.33 -5.88 -18.55
N TYR A 15 19.14 -6.36 -18.93
CA TYR A 15 18.04 -6.71 -18.01
C TYR A 15 17.64 -5.56 -17.06
N PRO A 16 17.30 -4.38 -17.60
CA PRO A 16 16.91 -3.23 -16.78
C PRO A 16 15.60 -3.45 -16.03
N VAL A 17 14.72 -4.31 -16.57
CA VAL A 17 13.44 -4.66 -15.96
C VAL A 17 13.62 -5.88 -15.07
N GLN A 18 13.31 -5.74 -13.80
CA GLN A 18 13.29 -6.87 -12.86
C GLN A 18 12.00 -7.68 -13.01
N THR A 19 12.04 -8.94 -12.55
CA THR A 19 10.87 -9.83 -12.57
C THR A 19 9.67 -9.18 -11.88
N PRO A 20 8.50 -9.06 -12.53
CA PRO A 20 7.33 -8.39 -11.95
C PRO A 20 6.84 -9.05 -10.66
N SER A 21 6.20 -8.27 -9.79
CA SER A 21 5.39 -8.80 -8.68
C SER A 21 3.93 -8.82 -9.10
N TYR A 22 3.32 -9.99 -9.12
CA TYR A 22 1.91 -10.20 -9.41
C TYR A 22 1.15 -10.42 -8.09
N MET A 23 0.13 -9.60 -7.83
CA MET A 23 -0.64 -9.64 -6.59
C MET A 23 -2.15 -9.57 -6.85
N PRO A 24 -2.75 -10.62 -7.47
CA PRO A 24 -4.20 -10.70 -7.58
C PRO A 24 -4.83 -10.86 -6.20
N ARG A 25 -5.94 -10.12 -5.98
CA ARG A 25 -6.62 -10.04 -4.68
C ARG A 25 -8.13 -10.12 -4.83
N VAL A 26 -8.76 -10.86 -3.92
CA VAL A 26 -10.21 -10.83 -3.67
C VAL A 26 -10.45 -10.17 -2.32
N ILE A 27 -11.37 -9.24 -2.25
CA ILE A 27 -11.72 -8.51 -1.04
C ILE A 27 -13.23 -8.59 -0.84
N LEU A 28 -13.65 -8.93 0.38
CA LEU A 28 -15.02 -8.83 0.86
C LEU A 28 -15.07 -7.74 1.91
N VAL A 29 -16.00 -6.80 1.75
CA VAL A 29 -16.16 -5.65 2.63
C VAL A 29 -17.57 -5.65 3.20
N HIS A 30 -17.68 -5.46 4.51
CA HIS A 30 -18.94 -5.27 5.22
C HIS A 30 -18.95 -3.88 5.85
N GLN A 31 -20.02 -3.10 5.60
CA GLN A 31 -20.23 -1.80 6.22
C GLN A 31 -21.07 -1.98 7.49
N SER A 32 -20.52 -1.60 8.63
CA SER A 32 -21.15 -1.82 9.96
C SER A 32 -22.00 -0.64 10.45
N SER A 33 -21.82 0.56 9.92
CA SER A 33 -22.55 1.74 10.38
C SER A 33 -23.80 1.98 9.55
N LYS A 34 -24.94 2.11 10.24
CA LYS A 34 -26.11 2.77 9.65
C LYS A 34 -25.82 4.28 9.60
N HIS A 35 -26.00 4.86 8.45
CA HIS A 35 -25.83 6.29 8.13
C HIS A 35 -26.44 7.18 9.23
N THR A 36 -25.64 7.67 10.13
CA THR A 36 -26.02 8.75 11.05
C THR A 36 -25.52 10.07 10.47
N ARG A 37 -26.17 11.19 10.75
CA ARG A 37 -25.97 12.54 10.15
C ARG A 37 -24.53 13.07 10.17
N GLU A 38 -23.61 12.44 10.87
CA GLU A 38 -22.19 12.70 10.80
C GLU A 38 -21.54 11.57 10.02
N TYR A 39 -20.83 11.90 8.96
CA TYR A 39 -20.15 11.00 8.01
C TYR A 39 -19.04 10.17 8.70
N HIS A 40 -19.45 9.23 9.56
CA HIS A 40 -18.59 8.24 10.18
C HIS A 40 -18.91 6.88 9.57
N ASP A 41 -18.02 6.37 8.76
CA ASP A 41 -18.19 5.05 8.17
C ASP A 41 -17.20 4.06 8.80
N TRP A 42 -17.72 2.94 9.27
CA TRP A 42 -16.97 1.81 9.77
C TRP A 42 -17.14 0.62 8.86
N PHE A 43 -16.05 0.01 8.49
CA PHE A 43 -16.01 -1.14 7.61
C PHE A 43 -15.15 -2.23 8.23
N GLN A 44 -15.58 -3.47 8.03
CA GLN A 44 -14.80 -4.67 8.26
C GLN A 44 -14.50 -5.30 6.92
N TYR A 45 -13.38 -5.94 6.78
CA TYR A 45 -13.07 -6.62 5.54
C TYR A 45 -12.20 -7.85 5.78
N VAL A 46 -12.30 -8.77 4.84
CA VAL A 46 -11.40 -9.90 4.69
C VAL A 46 -10.89 -9.94 3.25
N SER A 47 -9.69 -10.41 3.06
CA SER A 47 -9.07 -10.49 1.76
C SER A 47 -8.17 -11.70 1.65
N LEU A 48 -8.21 -12.34 0.48
CA LEU A 48 -7.26 -13.36 0.06
C LEU A 48 -6.45 -12.81 -1.10
N TYR A 49 -5.15 -12.97 -1.06
CA TYR A 49 -4.30 -12.59 -2.18
C TYR A 49 -3.09 -13.50 -2.33
N HIS A 50 -2.68 -13.63 -3.56
CA HIS A 50 -1.45 -14.30 -3.98
C HIS A 50 -0.39 -13.25 -4.29
N HIS A 51 0.87 -13.53 -3.96
CA HIS A 51 1.99 -12.69 -4.36
C HIS A 51 3.09 -13.57 -4.92
N SER A 52 3.40 -13.42 -6.19
CA SER A 52 4.44 -14.19 -6.88
C SER A 52 5.21 -13.32 -7.88
N ASN A 53 6.36 -13.82 -8.30
CA ASN A 53 7.13 -13.20 -9.38
C ASN A 53 7.00 -13.91 -10.73
N GLY A 54 6.23 -15.01 -10.80
CA GLY A 54 6.01 -15.76 -12.03
C GLY A 54 7.25 -16.48 -12.57
N GLN A 55 8.29 -16.66 -11.76
CA GLN A 55 9.50 -17.37 -12.13
C GLN A 55 9.47 -18.79 -11.57
N ASP A 56 10.20 -19.72 -12.20
CA ASP A 56 10.30 -21.13 -11.85
C ASP A 56 11.72 -21.60 -11.52
N GLY A 57 12.72 -20.71 -11.58
CA GLY A 57 14.11 -21.00 -11.25
C GLY A 57 14.30 -21.38 -9.77
N TYR A 58 15.46 -21.97 -9.47
CA TYR A 58 15.81 -22.32 -8.11
C TYR A 58 15.90 -21.07 -7.22
N PHE A 59 15.42 -21.21 -5.97
CA PHE A 59 15.40 -20.11 -5.01
C PHE A 59 16.81 -19.62 -4.64
N TYR A 60 17.79 -20.52 -4.59
CA TYR A 60 19.21 -20.22 -4.36
C TYR A 60 20.03 -20.45 -5.61
N THR A 61 21.10 -19.66 -5.77
CA THR A 61 22.08 -19.81 -6.87
C THR A 61 23.16 -20.84 -6.53
N ASP A 62 23.32 -21.18 -5.25
CA ASP A 62 24.40 -22.01 -4.73
C ASP A 62 23.86 -23.28 -4.05
N SER A 63 24.65 -24.34 -4.08
CA SER A 63 24.31 -25.62 -3.44
C SER A 63 24.31 -25.55 -1.91
N THR A 64 24.88 -24.52 -1.32
CA THR A 64 24.91 -24.28 0.14
C THR A 64 23.68 -23.54 0.64
N ASN A 65 22.76 -23.14 -0.24
CA ASN A 65 21.54 -22.41 0.07
C ASN A 65 21.79 -21.08 0.83
N THR A 66 22.82 -20.36 0.46
CA THR A 66 23.20 -19.10 1.11
C THR A 66 22.87 -17.87 0.27
N VAL A 67 22.92 -17.97 -1.06
CA VAL A 67 22.73 -16.85 -1.97
C VAL A 67 21.39 -16.93 -2.67
N VAL A 68 20.48 -16.03 -2.33
CA VAL A 68 19.15 -15.96 -2.97
C VAL A 68 19.29 -15.56 -4.44
N ASN A 69 18.66 -16.34 -5.31
CA ASN A 69 18.64 -16.10 -6.75
C ASN A 69 17.67 -14.97 -7.10
N THR A 70 18.19 -13.78 -7.25
CA THR A 70 17.42 -12.58 -7.59
C THR A 70 17.20 -12.37 -9.09
N HIS A 71 17.72 -13.26 -9.93
CA HIS A 71 17.58 -13.18 -11.39
C HIS A 71 16.29 -13.86 -11.88
N ASP A 72 16.13 -15.14 -11.58
CA ASP A 72 15.02 -15.97 -12.03
C ASP A 72 14.47 -16.91 -10.93
N GLY A 73 14.94 -16.73 -9.69
CA GLY A 73 14.48 -17.53 -8.56
C GLY A 73 12.99 -17.35 -8.29
N ARG A 74 12.32 -18.47 -8.07
CA ARG A 74 10.87 -18.48 -7.77
C ARG A 74 10.55 -17.83 -6.43
N PHE A 75 9.44 -17.10 -6.40
CA PHE A 75 8.87 -16.54 -5.20
C PHE A 75 7.34 -16.63 -5.27
N ALA A 76 6.73 -17.26 -4.27
CA ALA A 76 5.28 -17.34 -4.16
C ALA A 76 4.83 -17.39 -2.70
N THR A 77 3.80 -16.61 -2.37
CA THR A 77 3.18 -16.56 -1.05
C THR A 77 1.67 -16.36 -1.19
N ASN A 78 0.89 -16.94 -0.26
CA ASN A 78 -0.55 -16.76 -0.21
C ASN A 78 -0.94 -16.17 1.15
N TRP A 79 -1.79 -15.16 1.13
CA TRP A 79 -2.11 -14.35 2.28
C TRP A 79 -3.61 -14.29 2.54
N PHE A 80 -3.94 -14.45 3.80
CA PHE A 80 -5.19 -14.00 4.37
C PHE A 80 -4.95 -12.66 5.07
N GLU A 81 -5.82 -11.69 4.81
CA GLU A 81 -5.78 -10.37 5.47
C GLU A 81 -7.16 -10.08 6.02
N ALA A 82 -7.23 -9.62 7.27
CA ALA A 82 -8.46 -9.16 7.89
C ALA A 82 -8.22 -7.86 8.64
N GLY A 83 -9.19 -6.98 8.64
CA GLY A 83 -9.04 -5.70 9.30
C GLY A 83 -10.31 -4.88 9.37
N VAL A 84 -10.15 -3.73 10.01
CA VAL A 84 -11.18 -2.72 10.14
C VAL A 84 -10.65 -1.40 9.61
N PHE A 85 -11.52 -0.61 9.00
CA PHE A 85 -11.19 0.76 8.66
C PHE A 85 -12.35 1.69 8.97
N ALA A 86 -11.99 2.90 9.33
CA ALA A 86 -12.92 3.98 9.59
C ALA A 86 -12.57 5.19 8.74
N SER A 87 -13.57 5.88 8.25
CA SER A 87 -13.39 7.15 7.59
C SER A 87 -14.32 8.20 8.20
N ARG A 88 -13.83 9.43 8.24
CA ARG A 88 -14.62 10.60 8.64
C ARG A 88 -14.35 11.72 7.66
N ALA A 89 -15.40 12.24 7.05
CA ALA A 89 -15.34 13.42 6.21
C ALA A 89 -16.00 14.59 6.93
N HIS A 90 -15.35 15.76 6.94
CA HIS A 90 -15.86 17.00 7.47
C HIS A 90 -15.47 18.15 6.53
N SER A 91 -16.47 18.82 5.97
CA SER A 91 -16.29 20.02 5.14
C SER A 91 -15.11 19.99 4.18
N SER A 92 -13.90 20.37 4.64
CA SER A 92 -12.67 20.45 3.84
C SER A 92 -11.62 19.40 4.21
N ARG A 93 -11.93 18.47 5.11
CA ARG A 93 -10.98 17.49 5.66
C ARG A 93 -11.57 16.09 5.61
N GLN A 94 -10.70 15.10 5.35
CA GLN A 94 -11.06 13.69 5.43
C GLN A 94 -9.97 12.93 6.20
N TYR A 95 -10.42 12.07 7.10
CA TYR A 95 -9.57 11.20 7.90
C TYR A 95 -9.89 9.75 7.54
N TYR A 96 -8.88 8.94 7.48
CA TYR A 96 -8.99 7.51 7.25
C TYR A 96 -8.00 6.79 8.16
N VAL A 97 -8.48 5.80 8.88
CA VAL A 97 -7.69 4.93 9.77
C VAL A 97 -7.99 3.48 9.42
N LYS A 98 -6.96 2.67 9.27
CA LYS A 98 -7.07 1.24 8.99
C LYS A 98 -6.14 0.46 9.91
N LEU A 99 -6.69 -0.60 10.55
CA LEU A 99 -5.95 -1.58 11.33
C LEU A 99 -6.18 -2.95 10.71
N TYR A 100 -5.11 -3.69 10.47
CA TYR A 100 -5.24 -5.00 9.84
C TYR A 100 -4.09 -5.94 10.16
N GLY A 101 -4.43 -7.23 10.22
CA GLY A 101 -3.48 -8.31 10.33
C GLY A 101 -3.42 -9.12 9.04
N LYS A 102 -2.26 -9.68 8.75
CA LYS A 102 -2.02 -10.58 7.62
C LYS A 102 -1.39 -11.86 8.12
N TYR A 103 -1.83 -12.97 7.54
CA TYR A 103 -1.27 -14.29 7.78
C TYR A 103 -0.90 -14.96 6.46
N CYS A 104 0.36 -15.36 6.33
CA CYS A 104 0.86 -16.14 5.21
C CYS A 104 0.58 -17.63 5.46
N PHE A 105 -0.45 -18.19 4.83
CA PHE A 105 -0.91 -19.55 5.09
C PHE A 105 -0.25 -20.61 4.18
N ASN A 106 0.22 -20.22 3.02
CA ASN A 106 0.93 -21.10 2.11
C ASN A 106 2.07 -20.32 1.44
N GLN A 107 3.29 -20.58 1.86
CA GLN A 107 4.51 -19.99 1.31
C GLN A 107 5.44 -21.09 0.85
N ASP A 108 6.32 -20.79 -0.09
CA ASP A 108 7.39 -21.70 -0.48
C ASP A 108 8.20 -22.11 0.76
N THR A 109 8.55 -23.38 0.87
CA THR A 109 9.32 -23.93 2.01
C THR A 109 10.67 -23.23 2.19
N MET A 110 11.26 -22.72 1.11
CA MET A 110 12.50 -21.96 1.14
C MET A 110 12.39 -20.62 1.87
N LEU A 111 11.18 -20.07 2.00
CA LEU A 111 10.90 -18.85 2.76
C LEU A 111 10.76 -19.08 4.26
N ASN A 112 10.71 -20.33 4.72
CA ASN A 112 10.59 -20.65 6.13
C ASN A 112 11.79 -20.12 6.93
N GLY A 113 11.49 -19.49 8.05
CA GLY A 113 12.49 -18.86 8.91
C GLY A 113 13.08 -17.53 8.38
N MET A 114 12.63 -17.03 7.21
CA MET A 114 13.12 -15.78 6.64
C MET A 114 12.04 -14.72 6.41
N TYR A 115 10.82 -15.13 6.08
CA TYR A 115 9.81 -14.20 5.54
C TYR A 115 8.79 -13.69 6.56
N GLY A 116 8.67 -14.29 7.73
CA GLY A 116 7.69 -13.91 8.75
C GLY A 116 6.24 -14.14 8.29
N ARG A 117 5.49 -14.96 9.05
CA ARG A 117 4.13 -15.36 8.64
C ARG A 117 3.05 -14.39 9.07
N TRP A 118 3.30 -13.59 10.10
CA TRP A 118 2.35 -12.64 10.65
C TRP A 118 2.81 -11.22 10.40
N ARG A 119 1.88 -10.35 10.02
CA ARG A 119 2.13 -8.92 9.87
C ARG A 119 0.97 -8.15 10.45
N PHE A 120 1.25 -7.18 11.31
CA PHE A 120 0.29 -6.25 11.86
C PHE A 120 0.56 -4.87 11.32
N ASN A 121 -0.48 -4.19 10.85
CA ASN A 121 -0.33 -2.94 10.13
C ASN A 121 -1.35 -1.91 10.60
N PHE A 122 -0.91 -0.67 10.56
CA PHE A 122 -1.70 0.52 10.84
C PHE A 122 -1.50 1.52 9.71
N ASP A 123 -2.58 1.98 9.09
CA ASP A 123 -2.55 3.03 8.07
C ASP A 123 -3.38 4.22 8.57
N LEU A 124 -2.79 5.41 8.50
CA LEU A 124 -3.44 6.68 8.78
C LEU A 124 -3.35 7.55 7.54
N LYS A 125 -4.48 8.08 7.08
CA LYS A 125 -4.53 9.04 5.99
C LYS A 125 -5.31 10.28 6.42
N PHE A 126 -4.76 11.42 6.12
CA PHE A 126 -5.38 12.72 6.31
C PHE A 126 -5.38 13.48 4.99
N GLU A 127 -6.55 13.89 4.53
CA GLU A 127 -6.72 14.71 3.34
C GLU A 127 -7.28 16.08 3.72
N TRP A 128 -6.77 17.09 3.08
CA TRP A 128 -7.13 18.47 3.32
C TRP A 128 -7.32 19.22 2.01
N ASN A 129 -8.50 19.80 1.83
CA ASN A 129 -8.77 20.72 0.71
C ASN A 129 -8.26 22.11 1.06
N VAL A 130 -7.07 22.45 0.58
CA VAL A 130 -6.37 23.70 0.86
C VAL A 130 -7.15 24.89 0.27
N ALA A 131 -7.66 24.79 -0.95
CA ALA A 131 -8.40 25.85 -1.60
C ALA A 131 -9.65 26.24 -0.82
N LYS A 132 -10.42 25.23 -0.37
CA LYS A 132 -11.64 25.46 0.43
C LYS A 132 -11.33 26.10 1.79
N THR A 133 -10.23 25.71 2.42
CA THR A 133 -9.82 26.28 3.71
C THR A 133 -9.32 27.73 3.56
N LEU A 134 -8.49 28.00 2.55
CA LEU A 134 -8.01 29.37 2.29
C LEU A 134 -9.17 30.31 1.93
N SER A 135 -10.14 29.84 1.14
CA SER A 135 -11.37 30.58 0.84
C SER A 135 -12.17 30.90 2.10
N SER A 136 -12.30 29.95 3.04
CA SER A 136 -12.98 30.20 4.34
C SER A 136 -12.24 31.20 5.25
N MET A 137 -10.93 31.38 5.04
CA MET A 137 -10.10 32.38 5.72
C MET A 137 -10.08 33.76 5.03
N GLY A 138 -10.89 33.93 3.95
CA GLY A 138 -11.01 35.20 3.23
C GLY A 138 -10.07 35.37 2.03
N PHE A 139 -9.24 34.38 1.71
CA PHE A 139 -8.37 34.40 0.53
C PHE A 139 -9.16 33.96 -0.73
N ARG A 140 -9.82 34.92 -1.39
CA ARG A 140 -10.70 34.66 -2.57
C ARG A 140 -9.97 34.34 -3.88
N PHE A 141 -8.62 34.33 -3.89
CA PHE A 141 -7.83 34.05 -5.10
C PHE A 141 -7.88 32.56 -5.55
N PHE A 142 -8.28 31.68 -4.66
CA PHE A 142 -8.43 30.26 -4.98
C PHE A 142 -9.87 29.99 -5.38
N ASN A 143 -10.11 29.96 -6.69
CA ASN A 143 -11.38 29.59 -7.27
C ASN A 143 -11.85 28.23 -6.70
N GLU A 144 -13.14 27.94 -6.66
CA GLU A 144 -13.83 26.78 -6.05
C GLU A 144 -13.30 25.38 -6.43
N LYS A 145 -12.25 25.30 -7.25
CA LYS A 145 -11.61 24.06 -7.65
C LYS A 145 -10.82 23.45 -6.48
N GLU A 146 -11.09 22.18 -6.24
CA GLU A 146 -10.48 21.43 -5.15
C GLU A 146 -8.97 21.21 -5.33
N SER A 147 -8.16 21.82 -4.48
CA SER A 147 -6.74 21.48 -4.33
C SER A 147 -6.54 20.68 -3.05
N ILE A 148 -6.11 19.42 -3.19
CA ILE A 148 -6.04 18.48 -2.06
C ILE A 148 -4.59 18.17 -1.73
N VAL A 149 -4.24 18.36 -0.46
CA VAL A 149 -3.02 17.82 0.15
C VAL A 149 -3.41 16.58 0.95
N SER A 150 -2.67 15.49 0.78
CA SER A 150 -2.89 14.24 1.51
C SER A 150 -1.59 13.78 2.16
N ASN A 151 -1.68 13.41 3.44
CA ASN A 151 -0.63 12.76 4.21
C ASN A 151 -1.06 11.33 4.47
N THR A 152 -0.22 10.36 4.13
CA THR A 152 -0.47 8.95 4.41
C THR A 152 0.72 8.40 5.20
N LEU A 153 0.45 7.84 6.36
CA LEU A 153 1.41 7.11 7.19
C LEU A 153 0.96 5.66 7.25
N LYS A 154 1.87 4.75 6.89
CA LYS A 154 1.66 3.31 7.09
C LYS A 154 2.78 2.79 7.98
N PHE A 155 2.39 2.06 8.99
CA PHE A 155 3.28 1.40 9.93
C PHE A 155 2.97 -0.08 9.96
N GLY A 156 3.99 -0.92 9.95
CA GLY A 156 3.84 -2.36 9.99
C GLY A 156 4.87 -3.04 10.87
N VAL A 157 4.50 -4.18 11.43
CA VAL A 157 5.41 -5.05 12.19
C VAL A 157 5.29 -6.47 11.65
N ILE A 158 6.45 -7.06 11.36
CA ILE A 158 6.58 -8.43 10.88
C ILE A 158 6.88 -9.34 12.08
N CYS A 159 6.04 -10.35 12.30
CA CYS A 159 6.13 -11.28 13.41
C CYS A 159 6.25 -12.73 12.91
N GLY A 160 6.68 -13.62 13.82
CA GLY A 160 6.85 -15.04 13.55
C GLY A 160 8.31 -15.47 13.54
N ASN A 161 8.52 -16.74 13.20
CA ASN A 161 9.85 -17.30 13.17
C ASN A 161 10.65 -16.75 11.97
N VAL A 162 11.64 -15.94 12.26
CA VAL A 162 12.59 -15.34 11.32
C VAL A 162 13.97 -15.57 11.93
N GLU A 163 14.43 -16.82 11.89
CA GLU A 163 15.68 -17.27 12.55
C GLU A 163 16.91 -16.47 12.13
N LYS A 164 16.92 -16.01 10.89
CA LYS A 164 17.99 -15.17 10.33
C LYS A 164 17.84 -13.68 10.68
N LEU A 165 16.75 -13.29 11.36
CA LEU A 165 16.53 -11.93 11.84
C LEU A 165 16.37 -11.99 13.35
N ASN A 166 17.24 -11.26 14.07
CA ASN A 166 17.10 -11.11 15.51
C ASN A 166 15.73 -10.49 15.84
N SER A 167 15.08 -10.89 16.94
CA SER A 167 13.76 -10.38 17.36
C SER A 167 13.74 -8.85 17.52
N ALA A 168 14.86 -8.26 17.88
CA ALA A 168 15.06 -6.82 17.98
C ALA A 168 15.51 -6.14 16.66
N ASP A 169 15.57 -6.88 15.56
CA ASP A 169 16.01 -6.29 14.29
C ASP A 169 14.95 -5.34 13.73
N TRP A 170 15.37 -4.12 13.44
CA TRP A 170 14.59 -3.07 12.80
C TRP A 170 14.02 -3.47 11.42
N ARG A 171 14.48 -4.56 10.84
CA ARG A 171 13.91 -5.16 9.62
C ARG A 171 12.48 -5.62 9.80
N ARG A 172 12.05 -5.89 11.03
CA ARG A 172 10.67 -6.25 11.36
C ARG A 172 9.70 -5.08 11.29
N VAL A 173 10.23 -3.86 11.25
CA VAL A 173 9.41 -2.64 11.19
C VAL A 173 9.37 -2.13 9.76
N VAL A 174 8.19 -1.74 9.32
CA VAL A 174 7.95 -1.09 8.03
C VAL A 174 7.32 0.27 8.28
N LEU A 175 7.92 1.31 7.71
CA LEU A 175 7.42 2.68 7.74
C LEU A 175 7.29 3.19 6.31
N ASP A 176 6.11 3.68 5.95
CA ASP A 176 5.83 4.32 4.66
C ASP A 176 5.09 5.63 4.91
N TYR A 177 5.75 6.72 4.63
CA TYR A 177 5.15 8.05 4.70
C TYR A 177 5.06 8.67 3.32
N THR A 178 3.86 9.05 2.91
CA THR A 178 3.60 9.68 1.61
C THR A 178 2.89 11.02 1.82
N LEU A 179 3.52 12.08 1.31
CA LEU A 179 2.90 13.37 1.11
C LEU A 179 2.49 13.50 -0.35
N SER A 180 1.26 13.87 -0.61
CA SER A 180 0.77 14.04 -1.97
C SER A 180 -0.01 15.34 -2.14
N PHE A 181 0.05 15.89 -3.35
CA PHE A 181 -0.63 17.12 -3.73
C PHE A 181 -1.36 16.93 -5.07
N ARG A 182 -2.66 17.16 -5.06
CA ARG A 182 -3.50 17.20 -6.25
C ARG A 182 -3.91 18.65 -6.52
N PRO A 183 -3.28 19.32 -7.50
CA PRO A 183 -3.64 20.67 -7.88
C PRO A 183 -5.00 20.72 -8.57
N SER A 184 -5.71 21.83 -8.42
CA SER A 184 -7.06 22.00 -8.97
C SER A 184 -7.15 21.93 -10.50
N PHE A 185 -6.07 22.22 -11.20
CA PHE A 185 -6.00 22.17 -12.66
C PHE A 185 -5.69 20.78 -13.22
N LEU A 186 -5.27 19.83 -12.38
CA LEU A 186 -4.98 18.44 -12.74
C LEU A 186 -5.90 17.51 -11.93
N GLN A 187 -7.16 17.37 -12.33
CA GLN A 187 -8.19 16.68 -11.56
C GLN A 187 -7.86 15.21 -11.28
N ASP A 188 -7.18 14.54 -12.21
CA ASP A 188 -6.88 13.10 -12.14
C ASP A 188 -5.40 12.80 -11.86
N VAL A 189 -4.58 13.84 -11.68
CA VAL A 189 -3.14 13.71 -11.46
C VAL A 189 -2.77 14.20 -10.06
N THR A 190 -2.02 13.40 -9.34
CA THR A 190 -1.51 13.70 -8.02
C THR A 190 0.01 13.58 -8.03
N LEU A 191 0.70 14.61 -7.60
CA LEU A 191 2.14 14.59 -7.36
C LEU A 191 2.37 14.01 -5.97
N PHE A 192 3.41 13.20 -5.79
CA PHE A 192 3.73 12.67 -4.47
C PHE A 192 5.23 12.65 -4.18
N CYS A 193 5.52 12.67 -2.89
CA CYS A 193 6.81 12.46 -2.29
C CYS A 193 6.63 11.39 -1.22
N GLN A 194 7.46 10.33 -1.25
CA GLN A 194 7.33 9.19 -0.35
C GLN A 194 8.68 8.83 0.25
N TYR A 195 8.69 8.62 1.56
CA TYR A 195 9.78 7.96 2.27
C TYR A 195 9.34 6.57 2.69
N TYR A 196 10.11 5.56 2.31
CA TYR A 196 9.89 4.18 2.68
C TYR A 196 11.10 3.61 3.40
N TRP A 197 10.87 2.93 4.51
CA TRP A 197 11.85 2.18 5.26
C TRP A 197 11.26 0.85 5.73
N GLY A 198 11.97 -0.26 5.47
CA GLY A 198 11.55 -1.59 5.90
C GLY A 198 11.97 -2.69 4.94
N GLU A 199 11.38 -3.87 5.12
CA GLU A 199 11.54 -5.00 4.22
C GLU A 199 11.22 -4.59 2.78
N ASP A 200 12.05 -5.02 1.82
CA ASP A 200 11.73 -4.79 0.43
C ASP A 200 10.46 -5.57 0.05
N TYR A 201 9.39 -4.85 -0.26
CA TYR A 201 8.09 -5.42 -0.63
C TYR A 201 8.07 -6.05 -2.03
N TYR A 202 9.20 -6.04 -2.74
CA TYR A 202 9.30 -6.51 -4.12
C TYR A 202 9.75 -7.96 -4.18
N ASN A 203 8.79 -8.90 -4.19
CA ASN A 203 8.96 -10.34 -4.36
C ASN A 203 10.22 -10.95 -3.69
N ILE A 204 11.11 -11.58 -4.45
CA ILE A 204 12.31 -12.30 -3.95
C ILE A 204 13.34 -11.40 -3.27
N TYR A 205 13.21 -10.06 -3.36
CA TYR A 205 14.11 -9.11 -2.71
C TYR A 205 13.78 -8.84 -1.23
N PHE A 206 12.76 -9.49 -0.68
CA PHE A 206 12.26 -9.31 0.69
C PHE A 206 13.33 -9.33 1.78
N ASN A 207 14.45 -10.05 1.58
CA ASN A 207 15.55 -10.15 2.54
C ASN A 207 16.41 -8.86 2.65
N ARG A 208 16.13 -7.85 1.82
CA ARG A 208 16.81 -6.55 1.83
C ARG A 208 16.02 -5.55 2.63
N ILE A 209 16.74 -4.62 3.28
CA ILE A 209 16.13 -3.39 3.79
C ILE A 209 16.13 -2.36 2.69
N LEU A 210 14.96 -1.83 2.41
CA LEU A 210 14.79 -0.73 1.50
C LEU A 210 14.67 0.58 2.29
N ARG A 211 15.55 1.55 1.97
CA ARG A 211 15.47 2.93 2.45
C ARG A 211 15.43 3.81 1.23
N VAL A 212 14.24 4.33 0.91
CA VAL A 212 14.04 5.03 -0.36
C VAL A 212 13.24 6.28 -0.16
N PHE A 213 13.71 7.33 -0.81
CA PHE A 213 12.95 8.54 -1.03
C PHE A 213 12.52 8.58 -2.50
N ARG A 214 11.22 8.75 -2.76
CA ARG A 214 10.64 8.72 -4.10
C ARG A 214 9.81 9.94 -4.37
N PHE A 215 9.89 10.39 -5.61
CA PHE A 215 8.98 11.37 -6.18
C PHE A 215 8.28 10.76 -7.36
N GLY A 216 7.05 11.13 -7.60
CA GLY A 216 6.33 10.60 -8.73
C GLY A 216 4.98 11.26 -8.96
N ILE A 217 4.32 10.71 -9.95
CA ILE A 217 3.01 11.12 -10.40
C ILE A 217 2.10 9.90 -10.30
N THR A 218 0.91 10.09 -9.72
CA THR A 218 -0.17 9.09 -9.74
C THR A 218 -1.32 9.62 -10.57
N ALA A 219 -1.75 8.86 -11.55
CA ALA A 219 -2.98 9.11 -12.29
C ALA A 219 -4.09 8.18 -11.77
N GLN A 220 -5.25 8.75 -11.45
CA GLN A 220 -6.44 7.98 -11.06
C GLN A 220 -7.52 8.21 -12.10
N SER A 221 -7.89 7.17 -12.81
CA SER A 221 -9.02 7.21 -13.73
C SER A 221 -10.33 7.14 -12.97
N ARG A 222 -11.20 8.13 -13.13
CA ARG A 222 -12.56 8.17 -12.54
C ARG A 222 -13.62 7.48 -13.42
N PHE A 223 -13.23 6.56 -14.28
CA PHE A 223 -14.13 6.01 -15.32
C PHE A 223 -15.43 5.38 -14.80
N PHE A 224 -15.63 5.19 -13.49
CA PHE A 224 -16.80 4.47 -12.98
C PHE A 224 -17.57 5.11 -11.82
N VAL A 225 -17.25 6.32 -11.42
CA VAL A 225 -18.11 7.03 -10.45
C VAL A 225 -19.06 7.95 -11.18
N LYS A 226 -20.13 7.38 -11.75
CA LYS A 226 -21.35 8.16 -12.02
C LYS A 226 -21.90 8.59 -10.65
N GLU A 227 -21.78 9.87 -10.31
CA GLU A 227 -22.55 10.44 -9.21
C GLU A 227 -24.03 10.04 -9.41
N GLN A 228 -24.53 9.15 -8.57
CA GLN A 228 -25.96 9.02 -8.42
C GLN A 228 -26.45 10.36 -7.84
N LYS A 229 -26.96 11.23 -8.70
CA LYS A 229 -27.73 12.38 -8.26
C LYS A 229 -28.84 11.82 -7.36
N MET A 230 -28.72 12.05 -6.06
CA MET A 230 -29.81 11.78 -5.13
C MET A 230 -31.00 12.61 -5.61
N VAL A 231 -32.00 11.92 -6.16
CA VAL A 231 -33.28 12.50 -6.45
C VAL A 231 -33.85 12.91 -5.08
N LYS A 232 -33.85 14.21 -4.82
CA LYS A 232 -34.62 14.77 -3.70
C LYS A 232 -36.09 14.45 -3.97
N LYS A 233 -36.65 13.56 -3.15
CA LYS A 233 -38.08 13.48 -2.90
C LYS A 233 -38.42 14.22 -1.62
#